data_5447e1f7d70116cf1c4007d04df866d7
#
_entry.id   5447e1f7d70116cf1c4007d04df866d7
#
_cell.length_a   1.000
_cell.length_b   1.000
_cell.length_c   1.000
_cell.angle_alpha   90.00
_cell.angle_beta   90.00
_cell.angle_gamma   90.00
#
_symmetry.space_group_name_H-M   'P 1'
#
loop_
_entity.id
_entity.type
_entity.pdbx_description
1 polymer ?
#
loop_
_entity_poly.entity_id
_entity_poly.type
_entity_poly.pdbx_seq_one_letter_code
_entity_poly.pdbx_strand_id
1 'polypeptide(L)'
;NIYKAANKIITEVIIKMSQYKVRKLNKPINCVVEVPGSKSITNRALLMAALSNGECRLNGVLFSDDSRYFLTSLISLGYIIQVNEVEKYVIIEGHGGDLPRKEGTINVGSAGTAARFLTAMLGLSDGKYTIEASEQMKKRPMLPLFEALTDMGADFKFLEKKGHLPVEVTGAAFGGKKPKAEVSIDISESTQFLSALMMTAPMLESGLKINITSKKTDGSYIRITSNMMRQFGCEVDHEGAEYVIPADDSYVAGSYQIEPDVSAACYFYAAAAL
;
A
#
# COMPACT_ATOMS: atom_id res chain seq x y z
N ASN A 1 -14.96 -38.30 -30.10
CA ASN A 1 -14.60 -39.09 -28.90
C ASN A 1 -13.32 -38.61 -28.19
N ILE A 2 -12.33 -38.13 -28.90
CA ILE A 2 -11.05 -37.66 -28.29
C ILE A 2 -11.26 -36.36 -27.47
N TYR A 3 -12.08 -35.41 -27.92
CA TYR A 3 -12.41 -34.18 -27.19
C TYR A 3 -13.13 -34.41 -25.86
N LYS A 4 -14.05 -35.42 -25.82
CA LYS A 4 -14.74 -35.81 -24.56
C LYS A 4 -13.79 -36.48 -23.56
N ALA A 5 -12.84 -37.27 -24.04
CA ALA A 5 -11.82 -37.90 -23.19
C ALA A 5 -10.82 -36.88 -22.65
N ALA A 6 -10.37 -35.93 -23.49
CA ALA A 6 -9.47 -34.86 -23.06
C ALA A 6 -10.11 -33.92 -22.02
N ASN A 7 -11.37 -33.50 -22.22
CA ASN A 7 -12.10 -32.70 -21.24
C ASN A 7 -12.35 -33.45 -19.92
N LYS A 8 -12.60 -34.76 -19.95
CA LYS A 8 -12.75 -35.55 -18.73
C LYS A 8 -11.44 -35.66 -17.95
N ILE A 9 -10.31 -35.86 -18.64
CA ILE A 9 -8.97 -35.91 -18.04
C ILE A 9 -8.61 -34.51 -17.45
N ILE A 10 -8.84 -33.42 -18.19
CA ILE A 10 -8.59 -32.05 -17.71
C ILE A 10 -9.46 -31.76 -16.48
N THR A 11 -10.74 -32.14 -16.49
CA THR A 11 -11.64 -31.94 -15.34
C THR A 11 -11.20 -32.76 -14.14
N GLU A 12 -10.80 -34.03 -14.33
CA GLU A 12 -10.29 -34.87 -13.24
C GLU A 12 -8.95 -34.40 -12.69
N VAL A 13 -8.06 -33.81 -13.54
CA VAL A 13 -6.79 -33.23 -13.11
C VAL A 13 -7.05 -31.93 -12.33
N ILE A 14 -7.96 -31.06 -12.79
CA ILE A 14 -8.33 -29.82 -12.10
C ILE A 14 -8.99 -30.14 -10.76
N ILE A 15 -9.89 -31.13 -10.68
CA ILE A 15 -10.52 -31.56 -9.44
C ILE A 15 -9.47 -32.15 -8.48
N LYS A 16 -8.48 -32.90 -9.00
CA LYS A 16 -7.40 -33.46 -8.18
C LYS A 16 -6.44 -32.40 -7.63
N MET A 17 -6.24 -31.27 -8.34
CA MET A 17 -5.45 -30.13 -7.88
C MET A 17 -6.19 -29.26 -6.85
N SER A 18 -7.51 -29.33 -6.78
CA SER A 18 -8.33 -28.58 -5.81
C SER A 18 -8.54 -29.27 -4.47
N GLN A 19 -8.09 -30.51 -4.31
CA GLN A 19 -8.24 -31.28 -3.07
C GLN A 19 -6.88 -31.56 -2.42
N TYR A 20 -6.68 -31.04 -1.22
CA TYR A 20 -5.54 -31.38 -0.38
C TYR A 20 -5.97 -32.34 0.72
N LYS A 21 -5.38 -33.54 0.74
CA LYS A 21 -5.64 -34.54 1.79
C LYS A 21 -4.86 -34.17 3.05
N VAL A 22 -5.52 -33.57 4.01
CA VAL A 22 -4.95 -33.30 5.33
C VAL A 22 -4.58 -34.59 6.03
N ARG A 23 -3.34 -34.73 6.49
CA ARG A 23 -2.88 -35.85 7.29
C ARG A 23 -3.22 -35.60 8.75
N LYS A 24 -3.88 -36.53 9.40
CA LYS A 24 -4.10 -36.46 10.83
C LYS A 24 -2.75 -36.59 11.56
N LEU A 25 -2.48 -35.66 12.46
CA LEU A 25 -1.32 -35.73 13.33
C LEU A 25 -1.60 -36.74 14.46
N ASN A 26 -0.69 -37.68 14.66
CA ASN A 26 -0.78 -38.73 15.70
C ASN A 26 -0.01 -38.36 16.97
N LYS A 27 0.71 -37.21 16.96
CA LYS A 27 1.47 -36.72 18.10
C LYS A 27 1.32 -35.18 18.17
N PRO A 28 1.36 -34.57 19.38
CA PRO A 28 1.39 -33.13 19.51
C PRO A 28 2.58 -32.53 18.77
N ILE A 29 2.34 -31.37 18.13
CA ILE A 29 3.41 -30.59 17.53
C ILE A 29 4.13 -29.83 18.65
N ASN A 30 5.45 -29.98 18.71
CA ASN A 30 6.32 -29.17 19.56
C ASN A 30 7.38 -28.52 18.68
N CYS A 31 7.12 -27.30 18.24
CA CYS A 31 8.05 -26.52 17.41
C CYS A 31 7.90 -25.03 17.67
N VAL A 32 8.97 -24.30 17.42
CA VAL A 32 8.95 -22.83 17.36
C VAL A 32 8.69 -22.42 15.92
N VAL A 33 7.72 -21.54 15.71
CA VAL A 33 7.37 -21.02 14.39
C VAL A 33 7.72 -19.53 14.35
N GLU A 34 8.61 -19.15 13.45
CA GLU A 34 8.88 -17.74 13.15
C GLU A 34 7.82 -17.24 12.16
N VAL A 35 7.07 -16.24 12.57
CA VAL A 35 6.06 -15.60 11.73
C VAL A 35 6.74 -14.52 10.88
N PRO A 36 6.48 -14.47 9.56
CA PRO A 36 7.04 -13.44 8.70
C PRO A 36 6.54 -12.04 9.08
N GLY A 37 7.23 -11.01 8.64
CA GLY A 37 6.80 -9.62 8.81
C GLY A 37 5.42 -9.36 8.22
N SER A 38 4.68 -8.42 8.79
CA SER A 38 3.36 -8.05 8.32
C SER A 38 3.41 -7.37 6.95
N LYS A 39 2.63 -7.90 5.98
CA LYS A 39 2.49 -7.31 4.65
C LYS A 39 1.97 -5.88 4.71
N SER A 40 0.95 -5.66 5.53
CA SER A 40 0.30 -4.36 5.66
C SER A 40 1.20 -3.31 6.28
N ILE A 41 2.05 -3.70 7.23
CA ILE A 41 3.04 -2.83 7.86
C ILE A 41 4.20 -2.59 6.89
N THR A 42 4.71 -3.63 6.22
CA THR A 42 5.78 -3.51 5.21
C THR A 42 5.45 -2.43 4.17
N ASN A 43 4.29 -2.52 3.50
CA ASN A 43 3.95 -1.58 2.43
C ASN A 43 3.75 -0.14 2.92
N ARG A 44 3.29 0.05 4.16
CA ARG A 44 3.22 1.37 4.80
C ARG A 44 4.61 1.93 5.10
N ALA A 45 5.46 1.11 5.71
CA ALA A 45 6.83 1.50 6.02
C ALA A 45 7.64 1.86 4.77
N LEU A 46 7.47 1.12 3.65
CA LEU A 46 8.10 1.44 2.38
C LEU A 46 7.71 2.84 1.87
N LEU A 47 6.41 3.20 1.97
CA LEU A 47 5.96 4.53 1.58
C LEU A 47 6.54 5.61 2.50
N MET A 48 6.41 5.44 3.83
CA MET A 48 6.89 6.44 4.80
C MET A 48 8.40 6.63 4.70
N ALA A 49 9.18 5.53 4.50
CA ALA A 49 10.61 5.60 4.28
C ALA A 49 10.98 6.35 2.99
N ALA A 50 10.24 6.16 1.90
CA ALA A 50 10.45 6.91 0.66
C ALA A 50 10.13 8.41 0.82
N LEU A 51 9.16 8.74 1.68
CA LEU A 51 8.76 10.13 1.97
C LEU A 51 9.55 10.77 3.11
N SER A 52 10.39 10.03 3.83
CA SER A 52 11.27 10.59 4.87
C SER A 52 12.40 11.42 4.26
N ASN A 53 13.06 12.22 5.08
CA ASN A 53 14.23 12.98 4.63
C ASN A 53 15.53 12.30 5.10
N GLY A 54 16.07 11.41 4.26
CA GLY A 54 17.31 10.68 4.51
C GLY A 54 17.14 9.16 4.51
N GLU A 55 18.19 8.45 4.94
CA GLU A 55 18.25 7.00 4.90
C GLU A 55 17.37 6.34 5.96
N CYS A 56 16.48 5.45 5.51
CA CYS A 56 15.67 4.59 6.37
C CYS A 56 16.04 3.13 6.19
N ARG A 57 16.27 2.43 7.32
CA ARG A 57 16.44 0.98 7.36
C ARG A 57 15.18 0.32 7.92
N LEU A 58 14.56 -0.54 7.13
CA LEU A 58 13.38 -1.32 7.50
C LEU A 58 13.81 -2.77 7.75
N ASN A 59 13.70 -3.26 8.98
CA ASN A 59 14.06 -4.63 9.36
C ASN A 59 12.80 -5.51 9.46
N GLY A 60 12.93 -6.82 9.14
CA GLY A 60 11.82 -7.78 9.18
C GLY A 60 10.83 -7.63 8.02
N VAL A 61 11.26 -7.08 6.91
CA VAL A 61 10.42 -6.85 5.72
C VAL A 61 9.88 -8.18 5.17
N LEU A 62 8.59 -8.21 4.83
CA LEU A 62 8.00 -9.29 4.07
C LEU A 62 8.21 -9.09 2.58
N PHE A 63 8.92 -9.98 1.93
CA PHE A 63 9.11 -10.01 0.47
C PHE A 63 8.01 -10.84 -0.20
N SER A 64 6.79 -10.28 -0.24
CA SER A 64 5.66 -10.79 -1.02
C SER A 64 5.61 -10.14 -2.40
N ASP A 65 4.77 -10.66 -3.30
CA ASP A 65 4.54 -10.02 -4.60
C ASP A 65 4.12 -8.55 -4.44
N ASP A 66 3.25 -8.25 -3.45
CA ASP A 66 2.80 -6.88 -3.18
C ASP A 66 3.97 -5.94 -2.84
N SER A 67 4.88 -6.36 -1.95
CA SER A 67 6.03 -5.54 -1.56
C SER A 67 7.09 -5.45 -2.66
N ARG A 68 7.24 -6.51 -3.48
CA ARG A 68 8.12 -6.47 -4.67
C ARG A 68 7.61 -5.48 -5.71
N TYR A 69 6.30 -5.44 -6.01
CA TYR A 69 5.72 -4.42 -6.89
C TYR A 69 5.88 -3.01 -6.32
N PHE A 70 5.78 -2.86 -5.00
CA PHE A 70 6.01 -1.58 -4.36
C PHE A 70 7.47 -1.12 -4.54
N LEU A 71 8.44 -1.98 -4.21
CA LEU A 71 9.87 -1.70 -4.35
C LEU A 71 10.27 -1.39 -5.80
N THR A 72 9.82 -2.21 -6.76
CA THR A 72 10.13 -1.97 -8.18
C THR A 72 9.52 -0.66 -8.68
N SER A 73 8.33 -0.29 -8.19
CA SER A 73 7.72 1.01 -8.50
C SER A 73 8.55 2.18 -7.96
N LEU A 74 9.00 2.11 -6.71
CA LEU A 74 9.88 3.14 -6.13
C LEU A 74 11.22 3.25 -6.89
N ILE A 75 11.83 2.13 -7.26
CA ILE A 75 13.06 2.11 -8.09
C ILE A 75 12.80 2.77 -9.45
N SER A 76 11.65 2.50 -10.08
CA SER A 76 11.27 3.14 -11.35
C SER A 76 11.10 4.66 -11.21
N LEU A 77 10.65 5.13 -10.03
CA LEU A 77 10.55 6.55 -9.68
C LEU A 77 11.90 7.17 -9.27
N GLY A 78 13.00 6.40 -9.31
CA GLY A 78 14.35 6.88 -9.11
C GLY A 78 14.88 6.79 -7.68
N TYR A 79 14.14 6.20 -6.74
CA TYR A 79 14.62 5.99 -5.37
C TYR A 79 15.81 5.01 -5.34
N ILE A 80 16.81 5.33 -4.52
CA ILE A 80 17.94 4.46 -4.25
C ILE A 80 17.53 3.48 -3.15
N ILE A 81 17.53 2.19 -3.48
CA ILE A 81 17.05 1.13 -2.59
C ILE A 81 18.04 -0.03 -2.55
N GLN A 82 18.42 -0.43 -1.34
CA GLN A 82 19.18 -1.66 -1.11
C GLN A 82 18.25 -2.72 -0.52
N VAL A 83 18.26 -3.92 -1.07
CA VAL A 83 17.40 -5.03 -0.64
C VAL A 83 18.26 -6.21 -0.19
N ASN A 84 18.01 -6.72 1.01
CA ASN A 84 18.58 -7.97 1.50
C ASN A 84 17.45 -8.91 1.94
N GLU A 85 17.10 -9.85 1.07
CA GLU A 85 16.01 -10.81 1.35
C GLU A 85 16.40 -11.88 2.37
N VAL A 86 17.69 -12.20 2.47
CA VAL A 86 18.20 -13.20 3.41
C VAL A 86 18.08 -12.69 4.85
N GLU A 87 18.52 -11.47 5.09
CA GLU A 87 18.45 -10.80 6.40
C GLU A 87 17.13 -10.04 6.60
N LYS A 88 16.23 -10.07 5.61
CA LYS A 88 14.89 -9.47 5.64
C LYS A 88 14.91 -7.96 5.93
N TYR A 89 15.80 -7.21 5.29
CA TYR A 89 15.81 -5.75 5.41
C TYR A 89 15.81 -5.03 4.05
N VAL A 90 15.37 -3.79 4.09
CA VAL A 90 15.43 -2.83 2.99
C VAL A 90 16.00 -1.52 3.52
N ILE A 91 16.90 -0.89 2.77
CA ILE A 91 17.35 0.48 3.02
C ILE A 91 16.85 1.35 1.88
N ILE A 92 16.21 2.47 2.20
CA ILE A 92 15.64 3.42 1.24
C ILE A 92 16.23 4.80 1.56
N GLU A 93 16.78 5.48 0.56
CA GLU A 93 17.08 6.90 0.64
C GLU A 93 15.80 7.69 0.34
N GLY A 94 15.20 8.27 1.38
CA GLY A 94 14.00 9.10 1.28
C GLY A 94 14.31 10.54 0.91
N HIS A 95 13.37 11.22 0.26
CA HIS A 95 13.54 12.54 -0.32
C HIS A 95 12.59 13.61 0.25
N GLY A 96 12.03 13.42 1.45
CA GLY A 96 11.19 14.43 2.11
C GLY A 96 9.91 14.80 1.34
N GLY A 97 9.38 13.85 0.55
CA GLY A 97 8.19 14.09 -0.28
C GLY A 97 8.48 14.62 -1.68
N ASP A 98 9.73 15.01 -1.98
CA ASP A 98 10.15 15.36 -3.34
C ASP A 98 10.54 14.09 -4.11
N LEU A 99 9.83 13.77 -5.21
CA LEU A 99 10.10 12.56 -5.96
C LEU A 99 11.35 12.69 -6.82
N PRO A 100 12.29 11.71 -6.81
CA PRO A 100 13.55 11.81 -7.57
C PRO A 100 13.36 11.99 -9.08
N ARG A 101 12.31 11.37 -9.64
CA ARG A 101 11.91 11.54 -11.04
C ARG A 101 10.56 12.20 -11.11
N LYS A 102 10.40 13.20 -11.97
CA LYS A 102 9.15 13.93 -12.19
C LYS A 102 8.29 13.36 -13.32
N GLU A 103 8.77 12.29 -13.95
CA GLU A 103 8.04 11.53 -14.97
C GLU A 103 8.44 10.07 -14.94
N GLY A 104 7.54 9.20 -15.34
CA GLY A 104 7.83 7.77 -15.42
C GLY A 104 6.58 6.90 -15.47
N THR A 105 6.83 5.60 -15.64
CA THR A 105 5.79 4.57 -15.59
C THR A 105 6.10 3.60 -14.47
N ILE A 106 5.09 3.29 -13.66
CA ILE A 106 5.15 2.25 -12.64
C ILE A 106 4.13 1.15 -12.95
N ASN A 107 4.42 -0.07 -12.48
CA ASN A 107 3.48 -1.18 -12.56
C ASN A 107 3.24 -1.75 -11.16
N VAL A 108 2.03 -1.59 -10.66
CA VAL A 108 1.63 -2.04 -9.32
C VAL A 108 1.14 -3.50 -9.28
N GLY A 109 1.15 -4.19 -10.42
CA GLY A 109 0.73 -5.57 -10.54
C GLY A 109 -0.67 -5.81 -9.98
N SER A 110 -0.83 -6.81 -9.12
CA SER A 110 -2.08 -7.10 -8.39
C SER A 110 -2.12 -6.49 -6.99
N ALA A 111 -1.09 -5.74 -6.60
CA ALA A 111 -0.88 -5.22 -5.25
C ALA A 111 -1.81 -4.05 -4.93
N GLY A 112 -2.89 -4.32 -4.22
CA GLY A 112 -3.91 -3.31 -3.91
C GLY A 112 -3.41 -2.18 -3.00
N THR A 113 -2.46 -2.43 -2.11
CA THR A 113 -1.81 -1.41 -1.27
C THR A 113 -0.88 -0.53 -2.10
N ALA A 114 -0.02 -1.13 -2.93
CA ALA A 114 0.84 -0.37 -3.84
C ALA A 114 0.02 0.53 -4.77
N ALA A 115 -1.05 -0.02 -5.37
CA ALA A 115 -1.94 0.74 -6.25
C ALA A 115 -2.48 2.01 -5.56
N ARG A 116 -3.01 1.90 -4.35
CA ARG A 116 -3.64 3.03 -3.66
C ARG A 116 -2.63 4.02 -3.07
N PHE A 117 -1.58 3.50 -2.45
CA PHE A 117 -0.58 4.33 -1.77
C PHE A 117 0.26 5.11 -2.78
N LEU A 118 0.72 4.46 -3.85
CA LEU A 118 1.48 5.13 -4.90
C LEU A 118 0.61 6.07 -5.73
N THR A 119 -0.67 5.74 -5.95
CA THR A 119 -1.60 6.70 -6.62
C THR A 119 -1.73 7.99 -5.80
N ALA A 120 -1.84 7.91 -4.46
CA ALA A 120 -1.90 9.12 -3.63
C ALA A 120 -0.58 9.90 -3.67
N MET A 121 0.56 9.21 -3.54
CA MET A 121 1.88 9.83 -3.62
C MET A 121 2.09 10.57 -4.96
N LEU A 122 1.80 9.90 -6.08
CA LEU A 122 1.94 10.51 -7.41
C LEU A 122 0.91 11.60 -7.66
N GLY A 123 -0.32 11.42 -7.13
CA GLY A 123 -1.40 12.40 -7.24
C GLY A 123 -1.12 13.72 -6.50
N LEU A 124 -0.32 13.71 -5.44
CA LEU A 124 0.07 14.94 -4.71
C LEU A 124 1.40 15.52 -5.18
N SER A 125 2.17 14.81 -5.98
CA SER A 125 3.49 15.21 -6.46
C SER A 125 3.43 16.37 -7.49
N ASP A 126 4.60 16.81 -7.92
CA ASP A 126 4.80 17.82 -8.96
C ASP A 126 5.14 17.22 -10.34
N GLY A 127 4.91 15.92 -10.55
CA GLY A 127 5.30 15.18 -11.75
C GLY A 127 4.12 14.69 -12.62
N LYS A 128 4.49 13.95 -13.67
CA LYS A 128 3.56 13.25 -14.58
C LYS A 128 3.93 11.79 -14.70
N TYR A 129 2.97 10.90 -14.47
CA TYR A 129 3.26 9.47 -14.42
C TYR A 129 2.17 8.64 -15.09
N THR A 130 2.55 7.41 -15.47
CA THR A 130 1.60 6.37 -15.85
C THR A 130 1.61 5.27 -14.80
N ILE A 131 0.43 4.85 -14.35
CA ILE A 131 0.27 3.75 -13.40
C ILE A 131 -0.38 2.58 -14.13
N GLU A 132 0.41 1.54 -14.35
CA GLU A 132 0.00 0.27 -14.94
C GLU A 132 -0.39 -0.74 -13.85
N ALA A 133 -1.23 -1.71 -14.21
CA ALA A 133 -1.70 -2.74 -13.29
C ALA A 133 -2.01 -4.05 -14.01
N SER A 134 -2.07 -5.15 -13.26
CA SER A 134 -2.53 -6.44 -13.77
C SER A 134 -4.05 -6.43 -14.04
N GLU A 135 -4.52 -7.35 -14.89
CA GLU A 135 -5.95 -7.53 -15.19
C GLU A 135 -6.81 -7.75 -13.92
N GLN A 136 -6.24 -8.33 -12.88
CA GLN A 136 -6.92 -8.51 -11.60
C GLN A 136 -7.09 -7.17 -10.87
N MET A 137 -6.07 -6.30 -10.88
CA MET A 137 -6.13 -5.00 -10.22
C MET A 137 -7.00 -3.99 -11.00
N LYS A 138 -6.99 -4.03 -12.32
CA LYS A 138 -7.86 -3.21 -13.19
C LYS A 138 -9.35 -3.39 -12.89
N LYS A 139 -9.76 -4.55 -12.36
CA LYS A 139 -11.16 -4.82 -11.94
C LYS A 139 -11.54 -4.17 -10.61
N ARG A 140 -10.56 -3.72 -9.82
CA ARG A 140 -10.80 -3.16 -8.48
C ARG A 140 -11.05 -1.66 -8.57
N PRO A 141 -12.23 -1.17 -8.14
CA PRO A 141 -12.53 0.25 -8.20
C PRO A 141 -11.66 1.06 -7.24
N MET A 142 -11.30 2.26 -7.66
CA MET A 142 -10.53 3.23 -6.88
C MET A 142 -11.11 4.65 -7.02
N LEU A 143 -12.34 4.78 -7.55
CA LEU A 143 -12.94 6.07 -7.87
C LEU A 143 -12.94 7.07 -6.69
N PRO A 144 -13.28 6.70 -5.44
CA PRO A 144 -13.27 7.66 -4.34
C PRO A 144 -11.89 8.28 -4.10
N LEU A 145 -10.80 7.52 -4.28
CA LEU A 145 -9.45 8.06 -4.15
C LEU A 145 -9.10 9.00 -5.30
N PHE A 146 -9.45 8.66 -6.54
CA PHE A 146 -9.23 9.53 -7.70
C PHE A 146 -10.01 10.85 -7.57
N GLU A 147 -11.27 10.80 -7.12
CA GLU A 147 -12.10 11.99 -6.92
C GLU A 147 -11.53 12.89 -5.82
N ALA A 148 -11.10 12.33 -4.68
CA ALA A 148 -10.46 13.05 -3.60
C ALA A 148 -9.17 13.76 -4.08
N LEU A 149 -8.28 13.04 -4.79
CA LEU A 149 -7.05 13.63 -5.32
C LEU A 149 -7.32 14.67 -6.42
N THR A 150 -8.36 14.47 -7.23
CA THR A 150 -8.79 15.47 -8.23
C THR A 150 -9.31 16.74 -7.56
N ASP A 151 -10.07 16.61 -6.48
CA ASP A 151 -10.49 17.77 -5.68
C ASP A 151 -9.30 18.52 -5.09
N MET A 152 -8.23 17.80 -4.71
CA MET A 152 -6.97 18.40 -4.23
C MET A 152 -6.15 19.04 -5.34
N GLY A 153 -6.48 18.82 -6.62
CA GLY A 153 -5.84 19.49 -7.78
C GLY A 153 -5.09 18.57 -8.74
N ALA A 154 -5.08 17.25 -8.49
CA ALA A 154 -4.51 16.29 -9.44
C ALA A 154 -5.39 16.13 -10.68
N ASP A 155 -4.80 15.73 -11.81
CA ASP A 155 -5.52 15.37 -13.02
C ASP A 155 -5.27 13.92 -13.40
N PHE A 156 -6.34 13.18 -13.72
CA PHE A 156 -6.30 11.76 -14.06
C PHE A 156 -6.93 11.51 -15.43
N LYS A 157 -6.13 10.96 -16.34
CA LYS A 157 -6.64 10.44 -17.61
C LYS A 157 -6.73 8.93 -17.51
N PHE A 158 -7.97 8.41 -17.45
CA PHE A 158 -8.22 6.98 -17.44
C PHE A 158 -8.00 6.39 -18.83
N LEU A 159 -7.10 5.38 -18.94
CA LEU A 159 -6.70 4.80 -20.22
C LEU A 159 -7.68 3.71 -20.68
N GLU A 160 -8.43 3.09 -19.78
CA GLU A 160 -9.43 2.06 -20.08
C GLU A 160 -10.79 2.42 -19.47
N LYS A 161 -10.99 2.19 -18.19
CA LYS A 161 -12.27 2.38 -17.51
C LYS A 161 -12.18 3.48 -16.44
N LYS A 162 -13.11 4.44 -16.45
CA LYS A 162 -13.17 5.49 -15.44
C LYS A 162 -13.21 4.91 -14.01
N GLY A 163 -12.39 5.47 -13.12
CA GLY A 163 -12.29 5.05 -11.72
C GLY A 163 -11.44 3.79 -11.50
N HIS A 164 -10.73 3.31 -12.53
CA HIS A 164 -9.87 2.14 -12.48
C HIS A 164 -8.50 2.43 -13.11
N LEU A 165 -7.50 1.62 -12.74
CA LEU A 165 -6.23 1.59 -13.45
C LEU A 165 -6.41 0.89 -14.82
N PRO A 166 -5.56 1.17 -15.84
CA PRO A 166 -4.41 2.07 -15.80
C PRO A 166 -4.80 3.53 -16.00
N VAL A 167 -3.94 4.46 -15.51
CA VAL A 167 -4.17 5.90 -15.62
C VAL A 167 -2.88 6.65 -15.95
N GLU A 168 -2.98 7.77 -16.65
CA GLU A 168 -1.99 8.84 -16.60
C GLU A 168 -2.39 9.83 -15.51
N VAL A 169 -1.42 10.26 -14.68
CA VAL A 169 -1.63 11.22 -13.60
C VAL A 169 -0.72 12.42 -13.77
N THR A 170 -1.28 13.62 -13.65
CA THR A 170 -0.53 14.84 -13.41
C THR A 170 -0.77 15.23 -11.96
N GLY A 171 0.28 15.29 -11.16
CA GLY A 171 0.20 15.56 -9.73
C GLY A 171 -0.32 16.96 -9.42
N ALA A 172 -0.94 17.13 -8.26
CA ALA A 172 -1.59 18.37 -7.83
C ALA A 172 -0.62 19.54 -7.66
N ALA A 173 0.66 19.24 -7.32
CA ALA A 173 1.72 20.27 -7.21
C ALA A 173 2.39 20.59 -8.55
N PHE A 174 2.00 19.95 -9.65
CA PHE A 174 2.62 20.15 -10.95
C PHE A 174 2.57 21.62 -11.41
N GLY A 175 3.74 22.13 -11.83
CA GLY A 175 3.88 23.51 -12.27
C GLY A 175 3.85 24.53 -11.13
N GLY A 176 4.22 24.12 -9.91
CA GLY A 176 4.28 24.99 -8.73
C GLY A 176 2.91 25.31 -8.11
N LYS A 177 1.89 24.54 -8.44
CA LYS A 177 0.57 24.66 -7.82
C LYS A 177 0.62 24.21 -6.36
N LYS A 178 -0.29 24.75 -5.53
CA LYS A 178 -0.47 24.30 -4.16
C LYS A 178 -1.71 23.41 -4.10
N PRO A 179 -1.57 22.13 -3.71
CA PRO A 179 -2.73 21.26 -3.48
C PRO A 179 -3.63 21.82 -2.38
N LYS A 180 -4.93 21.49 -2.42
CA LYS A 180 -5.84 21.85 -1.33
C LYS A 180 -5.46 21.09 -0.05
N ALA A 181 -5.58 21.78 1.08
CA ALA A 181 -5.29 21.26 2.42
C ALA A 181 -6.52 20.63 3.11
N GLU A 182 -7.64 20.52 2.43
CA GLU A 182 -8.86 19.89 2.93
C GLU A 182 -9.51 19.07 1.83
N VAL A 183 -9.98 17.86 2.20
CA VAL A 183 -10.60 16.93 1.27
C VAL A 183 -11.66 16.08 1.96
N SER A 184 -12.69 15.68 1.22
CA SER A 184 -13.71 14.73 1.68
C SER A 184 -13.55 13.40 0.94
N ILE A 185 -13.77 12.27 1.65
CA ILE A 185 -13.63 10.94 1.05
C ILE A 185 -14.62 9.93 1.63
N ASP A 186 -15.16 9.08 0.76
CA ASP A 186 -15.90 7.87 1.14
C ASP A 186 -14.98 6.67 1.26
N ILE A 187 -14.96 6.03 2.42
CA ILE A 187 -14.15 4.83 2.70
C ILE A 187 -14.96 3.54 2.81
N SER A 188 -16.22 3.55 2.39
CA SER A 188 -17.10 2.37 2.45
C SER A 188 -16.52 1.17 1.74
N GLU A 189 -15.91 1.35 0.57
CA GLU A 189 -15.31 0.29 -0.22
C GLU A 189 -13.93 -0.12 0.32
N SER A 190 -13.15 0.82 0.85
CA SER A 190 -11.79 0.54 1.32
C SER A 190 -11.22 1.61 2.25
N THR A 191 -10.82 1.18 3.45
CA THR A 191 -10.05 2.04 4.38
C THR A 191 -8.64 2.37 3.88
N GLN A 192 -8.16 1.70 2.83
CA GLN A 192 -6.87 2.01 2.22
C GLN A 192 -6.85 3.39 1.54
N PHE A 193 -8.01 3.90 1.11
CA PHE A 193 -8.11 5.25 0.54
C PHE A 193 -7.74 6.32 1.57
N LEU A 194 -8.31 6.23 2.77
CA LEU A 194 -7.94 7.11 3.87
C LEU A 194 -6.48 6.93 4.27
N SER A 195 -6.02 5.68 4.45
CA SER A 195 -4.62 5.41 4.77
C SER A 195 -3.65 6.01 3.75
N ALA A 196 -4.00 5.99 2.45
CA ALA A 196 -3.20 6.56 1.39
C ALA A 196 -3.07 8.09 1.54
N LEU A 197 -4.18 8.79 1.73
CA LEU A 197 -4.19 10.25 1.95
C LEU A 197 -3.45 10.65 3.23
N MET A 198 -3.69 9.95 4.33
CA MET A 198 -2.99 10.22 5.60
C MET A 198 -1.48 10.13 5.44
N MET A 199 -0.97 9.02 4.89
CA MET A 199 0.48 8.80 4.76
C MET A 199 1.15 9.74 3.78
N THR A 200 0.42 10.29 2.81
CA THR A 200 0.98 11.25 1.84
C THR A 200 0.77 12.71 2.24
N ALA A 201 -0.02 12.97 3.27
CA ALA A 201 -0.24 14.33 3.79
C ALA A 201 1.05 15.09 4.15
N PRO A 202 2.11 14.44 4.71
CA PRO A 202 3.39 15.11 4.97
C PRO A 202 4.13 15.62 3.72
N MET A 203 3.67 15.32 2.51
CA MET A 203 4.15 15.96 1.28
C MET A 203 3.63 17.40 1.14
N LEU A 204 2.63 17.78 1.93
CA LEU A 204 1.96 19.07 1.86
C LEU A 204 2.46 19.99 3.00
N GLU A 205 3.08 21.12 2.65
CA GLU A 205 3.51 22.14 3.64
C GLU A 205 2.35 22.63 4.53
N SER A 206 1.13 22.62 4.02
CA SER A 206 -0.08 23.08 4.73
C SER A 206 -0.70 22.03 5.65
N GLY A 207 -0.14 20.79 5.70
CA GLY A 207 -0.84 19.67 6.31
C GLY A 207 -2.09 19.26 5.53
N LEU A 208 -2.92 18.39 6.10
CA LEU A 208 -4.13 17.91 5.45
C LEU A 208 -5.24 17.63 6.46
N LYS A 209 -6.42 18.19 6.19
CA LYS A 209 -7.66 17.84 6.86
C LYS A 209 -8.50 16.90 5.97
N ILE A 210 -8.89 15.74 6.51
CA ILE A 210 -9.64 14.73 5.76
C ILE A 210 -10.99 14.51 6.45
N ASN A 211 -12.08 14.76 5.74
CA ASN A 211 -13.46 14.57 6.21
C ASN A 211 -14.01 13.27 5.64
N ILE A 212 -14.41 12.33 6.50
CA ILE A 212 -15.01 11.07 6.09
C ILE A 212 -16.51 11.25 5.86
N THR A 213 -16.99 10.92 4.67
CA THR A 213 -18.41 11.06 4.30
C THR A 213 -19.20 9.77 4.49
N SER A 214 -18.54 8.64 4.64
CA SER A 214 -19.18 7.35 4.89
C SER A 214 -19.59 7.15 6.35
N LYS A 215 -20.53 6.21 6.59
CA LYS A 215 -20.95 5.83 7.96
C LYS A 215 -19.81 5.23 8.79
N LYS A 216 -18.92 4.50 8.14
CA LYS A 216 -17.72 3.95 8.76
C LYS A 216 -16.62 5.00 8.72
N THR A 217 -16.18 5.45 9.88
CA THR A 217 -15.17 6.53 10.02
C THR A 217 -13.81 6.03 10.53
N ASP A 218 -13.72 4.81 11.07
CA ASP A 218 -12.50 4.23 11.64
C ASP A 218 -12.36 2.74 11.29
N GLY A 219 -11.22 2.16 11.64
CA GLY A 219 -10.93 0.73 11.50
C GLY A 219 -9.50 0.36 11.89
N SER A 220 -9.27 -0.94 12.12
CA SER A 220 -7.96 -1.43 12.58
C SER A 220 -6.79 -1.00 11.68
N TYR A 221 -6.96 -1.03 10.38
CA TYR A 221 -5.92 -0.60 9.43
C TYR A 221 -5.68 0.91 9.42
N ILE A 222 -6.68 1.71 9.76
CA ILE A 222 -6.51 3.16 9.93
C ILE A 222 -5.70 3.42 11.19
N ARG A 223 -6.02 2.73 12.31
CA ARG A 223 -5.26 2.83 13.56
C ARG A 223 -3.81 2.36 13.40
N ILE A 224 -3.58 1.27 12.64
CA ILE A 224 -2.21 0.86 12.28
C ILE A 224 -1.49 1.98 11.54
N THR A 225 -2.15 2.63 10.57
CA THR A 225 -1.57 3.74 9.83
C THR A 225 -1.20 4.90 10.75
N SER A 226 -2.12 5.37 11.59
CA SER A 226 -1.85 6.47 12.55
C SER A 226 -0.71 6.14 13.51
N ASN A 227 -0.67 4.90 14.04
CA ASN A 227 0.40 4.48 14.93
C ASN A 227 1.76 4.44 14.24
N MET A 228 1.80 3.96 12.99
CA MET A 228 3.04 3.95 12.22
C MET A 228 3.49 5.36 11.86
N MET A 229 2.57 6.26 11.49
CA MET A 229 2.92 7.67 11.24
C MET A 229 3.57 8.30 12.48
N ARG A 230 3.03 8.06 13.69
CA ARG A 230 3.64 8.52 14.93
C ARG A 230 5.03 7.91 15.18
N GLN A 231 5.21 6.63 14.89
CA GLN A 231 6.54 6.00 14.98
C GLN A 231 7.55 6.65 14.04
N PHE A 232 7.10 7.12 12.87
CA PHE A 232 7.92 7.86 11.92
C PHE A 232 7.96 9.38 12.21
N GLY A 233 7.44 9.82 13.35
CA GLY A 233 7.53 11.22 13.82
C GLY A 233 6.42 12.15 13.33
N CYS A 234 5.38 11.63 12.70
CA CYS A 234 4.28 12.43 12.17
C CYS A 234 3.01 12.21 12.99
N GLU A 235 2.44 13.28 13.53
CA GLU A 235 1.23 13.21 14.35
C GLU A 235 -0.04 13.11 13.49
N VAL A 236 -1.07 12.50 14.08
CA VAL A 236 -2.40 12.39 13.48
C VAL A 236 -3.43 12.65 14.57
N ASP A 237 -4.19 13.71 14.41
CA ASP A 237 -5.35 14.01 15.22
C ASP A 237 -6.61 13.40 14.59
N HIS A 238 -7.46 12.79 15.43
CA HIS A 238 -8.68 12.16 14.97
C HIS A 238 -9.84 12.46 15.94
N GLU A 239 -10.89 13.06 15.41
CA GLU A 239 -12.13 13.29 16.13
C GLU A 239 -13.34 12.95 15.24
N GLY A 240 -14.11 11.94 15.63
CA GLY A 240 -15.32 11.53 14.92
C GLY A 240 -15.05 11.09 13.47
N ALA A 241 -15.44 11.91 12.50
CA ALA A 241 -15.26 11.67 11.07
C ALA A 241 -14.10 12.48 10.47
N GLU A 242 -13.33 13.17 11.30
CA GLU A 242 -12.27 14.07 10.87
C GLU A 242 -10.89 13.54 11.25
N TYR A 243 -9.96 13.58 10.31
CA TYR A 243 -8.54 13.29 10.52
C TYR A 243 -7.74 14.52 10.11
N VAL A 244 -6.81 14.95 10.97
CA VAL A 244 -5.96 16.11 10.73
C VAL A 244 -4.49 15.68 10.86
N ILE A 245 -3.72 15.94 9.82
CA ILE A 245 -2.27 15.83 9.81
C ILE A 245 -1.73 17.26 9.83
N PRO A 246 -0.99 17.65 10.88
CA PRO A 246 -0.50 19.01 11.05
C PRO A 246 0.36 19.49 9.88
N ALA A 247 0.42 20.81 9.72
CA ALA A 247 1.36 21.46 8.82
C ALA A 247 2.80 21.25 9.29
N ASP A 248 3.74 21.27 8.36
CA ASP A 248 5.19 21.12 8.61
C ASP A 248 5.61 19.78 9.24
N ASP A 249 4.71 18.82 9.33
CA ASP A 249 5.06 17.46 9.72
C ASP A 249 5.85 16.74 8.62
N SER A 250 6.84 15.97 9.03
CA SER A 250 7.67 15.18 8.11
C SER A 250 8.10 13.85 8.75
N TYR A 251 8.30 12.84 7.91
CA TYR A 251 8.80 11.56 8.39
C TYR A 251 10.28 11.64 8.73
N VAL A 252 10.62 11.12 9.92
CA VAL A 252 11.99 11.06 10.42
C VAL A 252 12.70 9.84 9.83
N ALA A 253 13.87 10.05 9.24
CA ALA A 253 14.73 8.96 8.80
C ALA A 253 15.31 8.19 9.99
N GLY A 254 15.49 6.87 9.82
CA GLY A 254 16.01 6.04 10.90
C GLY A 254 15.84 4.54 10.65
N SER A 255 15.96 3.75 11.74
CA SER A 255 15.81 2.29 11.68
C SER A 255 14.48 1.88 12.30
N TYR A 256 13.67 1.15 11.54
CA TYR A 256 12.33 0.73 11.93
C TYR A 256 12.18 -0.78 11.86
N GLN A 257 11.46 -1.36 12.82
CA GLN A 257 11.19 -2.79 12.87
C GLN A 257 9.78 -3.07 12.36
N ILE A 258 9.68 -3.91 11.33
CA ILE A 258 8.40 -4.45 10.87
C ILE A 258 7.96 -5.55 11.82
N GLU A 259 6.79 -5.39 12.41
CA GLU A 259 6.20 -6.38 13.32
C GLU A 259 5.80 -7.66 12.59
N PRO A 260 5.85 -8.82 13.27
CA PRO A 260 5.35 -10.08 12.73
C PRO A 260 3.87 -10.00 12.34
N ASP A 261 3.47 -10.73 11.30
CA ASP A 261 2.09 -10.75 10.81
C ASP A 261 1.18 -11.58 11.72
N VAL A 262 0.43 -10.89 12.58
CA VAL A 262 -0.55 -11.53 13.47
C VAL A 262 -1.61 -12.32 12.69
N SER A 263 -1.97 -11.87 11.48
CA SER A 263 -2.92 -12.61 10.63
C SER A 263 -2.35 -13.96 10.18
N ALA A 264 -1.05 -14.02 9.88
CA ALA A 264 -0.37 -15.28 9.61
C ALA A 264 -0.23 -16.14 10.88
N ALA A 265 0.02 -15.52 12.03
CA ALA A 265 0.11 -16.21 13.32
C ALA A 265 -1.20 -16.91 13.73
N CYS A 266 -2.36 -16.37 13.34
CA CYS A 266 -3.67 -16.94 13.68
C CYS A 266 -3.83 -18.41 13.27
N TYR A 267 -3.22 -18.83 12.16
CA TYR A 267 -3.26 -20.25 11.73
C TYR A 267 -2.57 -21.17 12.73
N PHE A 268 -1.45 -20.72 13.30
CA PHE A 268 -0.70 -21.48 14.30
C PHE A 268 -1.39 -21.47 15.66
N TYR A 269 -2.01 -20.35 16.05
CA TYR A 269 -2.84 -20.30 17.26
C TYR A 269 -4.05 -21.23 17.15
N ALA A 270 -4.72 -21.27 15.99
CA ALA A 270 -5.82 -22.20 15.75
C ALA A 270 -5.35 -23.66 15.83
N ALA A 271 -4.20 -23.98 15.22
CA ALA A 271 -3.63 -25.33 15.27
C ALA A 271 -3.21 -25.74 16.70
N ALA A 272 -2.80 -24.81 17.54
CA ALA A 272 -2.42 -25.07 18.92
C ALA A 272 -3.64 -25.26 19.85
N ALA A 273 -4.81 -24.72 19.47
CA ALA A 273 -6.06 -24.85 20.23
C ALA A 273 -6.86 -26.13 19.90
N LEU A 274 -6.53 -26.84 18.82
CA LEU A 274 -7.19 -28.10 18.37
C LEU A 274 -6.45 -29.34 18.86
#